data_bf000d521ce625ce6102c11d4c1af61d
#
_entry.id   bf000d521ce625ce6102c11d4c1af61d
#
_cell.length_a   1.000
_cell.length_b   1.000
_cell.length_c   1.000
_cell.angle_alpha   90.00
_cell.angle_beta   90.00
_cell.angle_gamma   90.00
#
_symmetry.space_group_name_H-M   'P 1'
#
loop_
_entity.id
_entity.type
_entity.pdbx_description
1 polymer ?
#
loop_
_entity_poly.entity_id
_entity_poly.type
_entity_poly.pdbx_seq_one_letter_code
_entity_poly.pdbx_strand_id
1 'polypeptide(L)'
;VVAASAAAGKICGPTPSTASTKPSLSIVAEETAAPVASAPATLDPAFPPTFSGALVFVPQDNLNTDALYPGKYTYQDDITPARQAEVVMENYDPSLAASIAQERAERASRQAASSIMLVSGYNFGTGSSREQAATALKYAGVPVVLAGSFSDVFKRNAINNGLICLQCPELVDDLTSAYAKDGKRGAGGRQPGELSVWLRDATVSLDSSTGTVTLLHSDGTEKRYTTRPAGIGRSIQDMYVAGGMESWVQQRL
;
A
#
# COMPACT_ATOMS: atom_id res chain seq x y z
N VAL A 1 5.47 32.73 12.72
CA VAL A 1 4.28 33.35 13.34
C VAL A 1 4.10 32.81 14.77
N VAL A 2 3.92 31.50 14.98
CA VAL A 2 3.65 30.91 16.32
C VAL A 2 4.72 31.29 17.35
N ALA A 3 6.01 31.07 17.07
CA ALA A 3 7.09 31.40 17.99
C ALA A 3 7.20 32.90 18.30
N ALA A 4 7.02 33.76 17.28
CA ALA A 4 7.02 35.20 17.47
C ALA A 4 5.81 35.68 18.29
N SER A 5 4.64 35.08 18.07
CA SER A 5 3.42 35.38 18.85
C SER A 5 3.54 34.93 20.32
N ALA A 6 4.15 33.75 20.56
CA ALA A 6 4.40 33.26 21.91
C ALA A 6 5.36 34.18 22.68
N ALA A 7 6.42 34.65 22.04
CA ALA A 7 7.37 35.60 22.66
C ALA A 7 6.77 36.99 22.91
N ALA A 8 5.86 37.43 22.05
CA ALA A 8 5.24 38.75 22.16
C ALA A 8 3.96 38.77 23.03
N GLY A 9 3.42 37.60 23.41
CA GLY A 9 2.14 37.49 24.15
C GLY A 9 0.93 37.95 23.34
N LYS A 10 1.04 38.11 22.04
CA LYS A 10 -0.02 38.51 21.10
C LYS A 10 0.25 37.96 19.69
N ILE A 11 -0.80 37.83 18.89
CA ILE A 11 -0.63 37.37 17.50
C ILE A 11 0.18 38.42 16.71
N CYS A 12 1.36 38.03 16.24
CA CYS A 12 2.23 38.88 15.46
C CYS A 12 3.04 38.08 14.42
N GLY A 13 3.49 38.75 13.39
CA GLY A 13 4.46 38.20 12.45
C GLY A 13 5.88 38.16 13.02
N PRO A 14 6.79 37.38 12.45
CA PRO A 14 8.20 37.44 12.81
C PRO A 14 8.76 38.83 12.48
N THR A 15 9.56 39.40 13.41
CA THR A 15 10.30 40.62 13.15
C THR A 15 11.30 40.37 12.01
N PRO A 16 11.38 41.23 10.98
CA PRO A 16 12.39 41.04 9.94
C PRO A 16 13.78 41.01 10.55
N SER A 17 14.49 39.91 10.40
CA SER A 17 15.89 39.82 10.79
C SER A 17 16.70 40.61 9.79
N THR A 18 17.48 41.60 10.27
CA THR A 18 18.40 42.37 9.46
C THR A 18 19.65 41.59 9.03
N ALA A 19 19.81 40.37 9.47
CA ALA A 19 20.83 39.43 9.03
C ALA A 19 20.25 38.45 7.98
N SER A 20 20.16 38.91 6.74
CA SER A 20 19.80 38.06 5.61
C SER A 20 21.04 37.33 5.08
N THR A 21 21.50 36.32 5.80
CA THR A 21 22.15 35.19 5.17
C THR A 21 21.05 34.17 4.87
N LYS A 22 20.52 34.18 3.65
CA LYS A 22 19.73 33.07 3.15
C LYS A 22 20.59 31.81 3.31
N PRO A 23 20.18 30.81 4.11
CA PRO A 23 20.90 29.55 4.07
C PRO A 23 20.81 29.04 2.64
N SER A 24 21.97 28.85 2.00
CA SER A 24 22.02 28.13 0.74
C SER A 24 21.69 26.66 1.06
N LEU A 25 20.46 26.27 0.82
CA LEU A 25 20.12 24.85 0.76
C LEU A 25 20.83 24.31 -0.50
N SER A 26 21.99 23.71 -0.32
CA SER A 26 22.47 22.74 -1.29
C SER A 26 21.59 21.49 -1.12
N ILE A 27 20.67 21.28 -2.03
CA ILE A 27 20.06 19.97 -2.20
C ILE A 27 21.21 19.08 -2.66
N VAL A 28 21.83 18.37 -1.73
CA VAL A 28 22.62 17.20 -2.08
C VAL A 28 21.57 16.23 -2.64
N ALA A 29 21.53 16.11 -3.97
CA ALA A 29 20.80 15.03 -4.59
C ALA A 29 21.38 13.76 -3.93
N GLU A 30 20.58 13.08 -3.10
CA GLU A 30 20.91 11.72 -2.72
C GLU A 30 21.04 10.98 -4.05
N GLU A 31 22.27 10.65 -4.42
CA GLU A 31 22.50 9.67 -5.47
C GLU A 31 21.63 8.48 -5.10
N THR A 32 20.63 8.20 -5.91
CA THR A 32 19.88 6.96 -5.82
C THR A 32 20.89 5.86 -6.05
N ALA A 33 21.47 5.37 -4.95
CA ALA A 33 22.35 4.23 -4.98
C ALA A 33 21.59 3.13 -5.73
N ALA A 34 22.20 2.63 -6.80
CA ALA A 34 21.68 1.48 -7.52
C ALA A 34 21.32 0.41 -6.48
N PRO A 35 20.20 -0.30 -6.63
CA PRO A 35 19.78 -1.29 -5.66
C PRO A 35 20.93 -2.28 -5.45
N VAL A 36 21.58 -2.18 -4.30
CA VAL A 36 22.56 -3.19 -3.88
C VAL A 36 21.76 -4.47 -3.78
N ALA A 37 22.14 -5.48 -4.56
CA ALA A 37 21.54 -6.81 -4.47
C ALA A 37 21.74 -7.31 -3.04
N SER A 38 20.71 -7.11 -2.20
CA SER A 38 20.72 -7.61 -0.83
C SER A 38 20.60 -9.14 -0.88
N ALA A 39 21.31 -9.85 0.01
CA ALA A 39 21.13 -11.27 0.15
C ALA A 39 19.64 -11.59 0.42
N PRO A 40 19.13 -12.73 -0.07
CA PRO A 40 17.76 -13.13 0.19
C PRO A 40 17.42 -13.09 1.68
N ALA A 41 16.24 -12.60 2.02
CA ALA A 41 15.80 -12.53 3.41
C ALA A 41 15.58 -13.94 3.96
N THR A 42 16.05 -14.18 5.18
CA THR A 42 15.74 -15.43 5.90
C THR A 42 14.27 -15.40 6.29
N LEU A 43 13.52 -16.43 5.88
CA LEU A 43 12.10 -16.52 6.18
C LEU A 43 11.84 -17.26 7.50
N ASP A 44 10.84 -16.81 8.25
CA ASP A 44 10.27 -17.58 9.34
C ASP A 44 9.56 -18.80 8.78
N PRO A 45 9.69 -20.00 9.38
CA PRO A 45 9.01 -21.22 8.91
C PRO A 45 7.47 -21.10 8.82
N ALA A 46 6.86 -20.23 9.63
CA ALA A 46 5.42 -19.96 9.62
C ALA A 46 5.03 -18.90 8.59
N PHE A 47 5.99 -18.20 7.98
CA PHE A 47 5.70 -17.14 7.03
C PHE A 47 5.59 -17.71 5.60
N PRO A 48 4.59 -17.31 4.80
CA PRO A 48 4.44 -17.81 3.43
C PRO A 48 5.69 -17.50 2.58
N PRO A 49 6.32 -18.50 1.96
CA PRO A 49 7.46 -18.27 1.08
C PRO A 49 7.09 -17.53 -0.19
N THR A 50 5.82 -17.65 -0.60
CA THR A 50 5.30 -17.02 -1.81
C THR A 50 3.85 -16.60 -1.60
N PHE A 51 3.51 -15.41 -2.06
CA PHE A 51 2.13 -14.99 -2.27
C PHE A 51 1.80 -15.11 -3.75
N SER A 52 0.69 -15.76 -4.12
CA SER A 52 0.30 -15.91 -5.52
C SER A 52 -1.21 -15.78 -5.67
N GLY A 53 -1.66 -15.17 -6.78
CA GLY A 53 -3.07 -15.02 -7.04
C GLY A 53 -3.43 -13.97 -8.08
N ALA A 54 -4.51 -13.22 -7.84
CA ALA A 54 -4.99 -12.15 -8.70
C ALA A 54 -4.30 -10.83 -8.41
N LEU A 55 -4.24 -9.97 -9.43
CA LEU A 55 -3.79 -8.61 -9.30
C LEU A 55 -4.93 -7.64 -9.65
N VAL A 56 -5.18 -6.71 -8.74
CA VAL A 56 -6.02 -5.54 -8.98
C VAL A 56 -5.14 -4.29 -9.00
N PHE A 57 -5.18 -3.56 -10.12
CA PHE A 57 -4.46 -2.31 -10.29
C PHE A 57 -5.38 -1.13 -10.10
N VAL A 58 -5.00 -0.23 -9.20
CA VAL A 58 -5.66 1.03 -8.89
C VAL A 58 -4.75 2.17 -9.38
N PRO A 59 -4.95 2.68 -10.61
CA PRO A 59 -4.06 3.65 -11.24
C PRO A 59 -4.26 5.06 -10.68
N GLN A 60 -3.98 5.24 -9.38
CA GLN A 60 -4.19 6.50 -8.67
C GLN A 60 -2.97 6.84 -7.82
N ASP A 61 -2.43 8.06 -8.00
CA ASP A 61 -1.46 8.65 -7.09
C ASP A 61 -2.17 9.38 -5.94
N ASN A 62 -1.48 9.51 -4.82
CA ASN A 62 -1.97 10.21 -3.63
C ASN A 62 -3.32 9.67 -3.12
N LEU A 63 -3.54 8.36 -3.24
CA LEU A 63 -4.74 7.73 -2.70
C LEU A 63 -4.73 7.86 -1.18
N ASN A 64 -5.66 8.66 -0.66
CA ASN A 64 -5.66 9.02 0.74
C ASN A 64 -6.41 8.00 1.61
N THR A 65 -6.20 8.07 2.92
CA THR A 65 -6.81 7.15 3.89
C THR A 65 -8.34 7.23 3.92
N ASP A 66 -8.96 8.35 3.50
CA ASP A 66 -10.42 8.47 3.38
C ASP A 66 -10.95 7.74 2.15
N ALA A 67 -10.18 7.69 1.07
CA ALA A 67 -10.47 6.86 -0.09
C ALA A 67 -10.35 5.37 0.21
N LEU A 68 -9.40 4.96 1.09
CA LEU A 68 -9.21 3.57 1.51
C LEU A 68 -10.28 3.10 2.50
N TYR A 69 -10.67 3.97 3.42
CA TYR A 69 -11.67 3.69 4.44
C TYR A 69 -12.45 4.97 4.79
N PRO A 70 -13.74 5.05 4.45
CA PRO A 70 -14.50 6.29 4.64
C PRO A 70 -14.59 6.76 6.08
N GLY A 71 -14.35 8.06 6.31
CA GLY A 71 -14.36 8.67 7.63
C GLY A 71 -15.64 8.49 8.41
N LYS A 72 -16.78 8.35 7.72
CA LYS A 72 -18.10 8.11 8.37
C LYS A 72 -18.16 6.84 9.20
N TYR A 73 -17.27 5.88 8.96
CA TYR A 73 -17.17 4.63 9.72
C TYR A 73 -16.12 4.68 10.84
N THR A 74 -15.24 5.68 10.87
CA THR A 74 -14.12 5.76 11.83
C THR A 74 -14.59 5.90 13.27
N TYR A 75 -15.74 6.52 13.50
CA TYR A 75 -16.28 6.80 14.83
C TYR A 75 -17.41 5.85 15.24
N GLN A 76 -17.52 4.70 14.58
CA GLN A 76 -18.47 3.65 14.95
C GLN A 76 -17.73 2.65 15.85
N ASP A 77 -18.12 2.57 17.13
CA ASP A 77 -17.45 1.74 18.14
C ASP A 77 -17.64 0.23 17.91
N ASP A 78 -18.67 -0.16 17.18
CA ASP A 78 -19.09 -1.55 16.96
C ASP A 78 -18.80 -2.07 15.55
N ILE A 79 -17.95 -1.39 14.77
CA ILE A 79 -17.64 -1.82 13.42
C ILE A 79 -16.82 -3.10 13.39
N THR A 80 -17.40 -4.13 12.84
CA THR A 80 -16.76 -5.46 12.75
C THR A 80 -15.71 -5.54 11.64
N PRO A 81 -14.73 -6.48 11.72
CA PRO A 81 -13.81 -6.76 10.61
C PRO A 81 -14.52 -7.04 9.28
N ALA A 82 -15.64 -7.76 9.30
CA ALA A 82 -16.44 -8.03 8.11
C ALA A 82 -16.99 -6.73 7.51
N ARG A 83 -17.51 -5.82 8.35
CA ARG A 83 -18.01 -4.53 7.87
C ARG A 83 -16.89 -3.63 7.34
N GLN A 84 -15.71 -3.66 7.94
CA GLN A 84 -14.55 -2.94 7.40
C GLN A 84 -14.18 -3.44 5.99
N ALA A 85 -14.22 -4.75 5.77
CA ALA A 85 -13.97 -5.36 4.47
C ALA A 85 -15.01 -4.95 3.41
N GLU A 86 -16.28 -4.85 3.78
CA GLU A 86 -17.37 -4.45 2.88
C GLU A 86 -17.28 -3.01 2.40
N VAL A 87 -16.68 -2.12 3.19
CA VAL A 87 -16.59 -0.68 2.89
C VAL A 87 -15.20 -0.25 2.43
N VAL A 88 -14.28 -1.21 2.24
CA VAL A 88 -12.94 -0.92 1.76
C VAL A 88 -13.01 -0.20 0.41
N MET A 89 -12.33 0.93 0.31
CA MET A 89 -12.24 1.78 -0.87
C MET A 89 -13.59 2.31 -1.40
N GLU A 90 -14.66 2.32 -0.58
CA GLU A 90 -16.00 2.79 -0.99
C GLU A 90 -16.00 4.23 -1.54
N ASN A 91 -15.17 5.12 -0.99
CA ASN A 91 -15.07 6.51 -1.47
C ASN A 91 -14.25 6.65 -2.76
N TYR A 92 -13.51 5.63 -3.16
CA TYR A 92 -12.75 5.62 -4.41
C TYR A 92 -13.46 4.82 -5.50
N ASP A 93 -13.69 3.54 -5.25
CA ASP A 93 -14.39 2.62 -6.16
C ASP A 93 -15.38 1.77 -5.35
N PRO A 94 -16.65 2.17 -5.28
CA PRO A 94 -17.67 1.47 -4.50
C PRO A 94 -17.87 0.00 -4.88
N SER A 95 -17.45 -0.39 -6.08
CA SER A 95 -17.59 -1.77 -6.59
C SER A 95 -16.44 -2.68 -6.15
N LEU A 96 -15.32 -2.11 -5.69
CA LEU A 96 -14.08 -2.88 -5.47
C LEU A 96 -14.21 -3.91 -4.36
N ALA A 97 -14.84 -3.56 -3.23
CA ALA A 97 -15.04 -4.50 -2.12
C ALA A 97 -15.79 -5.77 -2.56
N ALA A 98 -16.89 -5.59 -3.29
CA ALA A 98 -17.67 -6.70 -3.84
C ALA A 98 -16.87 -7.53 -4.85
N SER A 99 -16.11 -6.86 -5.72
CA SER A 99 -15.25 -7.53 -6.72
C SER A 99 -14.15 -8.36 -6.06
N ILE A 100 -13.53 -7.87 -4.98
CA ILE A 100 -12.55 -8.63 -4.18
C ILE A 100 -13.19 -9.86 -3.56
N ALA A 101 -14.36 -9.72 -2.95
CA ALA A 101 -15.08 -10.84 -2.33
C ALA A 101 -15.46 -11.91 -3.37
N GLN A 102 -15.95 -11.49 -4.52
CA GLN A 102 -16.28 -12.39 -5.63
C GLN A 102 -15.04 -13.13 -6.15
N GLU A 103 -13.95 -12.44 -6.46
CA GLU A 103 -12.71 -13.04 -6.96
C GLU A 103 -12.15 -14.07 -5.98
N ARG A 104 -12.19 -13.78 -4.68
CA ARG A 104 -11.77 -14.73 -3.63
C ARG A 104 -12.65 -15.99 -3.61
N ALA A 105 -13.97 -15.84 -3.69
CA ALA A 105 -14.91 -16.96 -3.71
C ALA A 105 -14.70 -17.83 -4.97
N GLU A 106 -14.53 -17.22 -6.14
CA GLU A 106 -14.27 -17.95 -7.39
C GLU A 106 -12.95 -18.73 -7.35
N ARG A 107 -11.89 -18.13 -6.81
CA ARG A 107 -10.59 -18.81 -6.67
C ARG A 107 -10.65 -19.95 -5.66
N ALA A 108 -11.32 -19.76 -4.54
CA ALA A 108 -11.51 -20.80 -3.54
C ALA A 108 -12.26 -22.00 -4.12
N SER A 109 -13.32 -21.77 -4.93
CA SER A 109 -14.08 -22.85 -5.58
C SER A 109 -13.25 -23.65 -6.59
N ARG A 110 -12.24 -23.03 -7.20
CA ARG A 110 -11.31 -23.67 -8.15
C ARG A 110 -10.06 -24.24 -7.50
N GLN A 111 -9.94 -24.17 -6.17
CA GLN A 111 -8.71 -24.52 -5.42
C GLN A 111 -7.45 -23.80 -5.96
N ALA A 112 -7.63 -22.63 -6.53
CA ALA A 112 -6.55 -21.83 -7.09
C ALA A 112 -5.90 -20.95 -6.01
N ALA A 113 -4.67 -20.49 -6.28
CA ALA A 113 -3.99 -19.52 -5.42
C ALA A 113 -4.86 -18.29 -5.19
N SER A 114 -5.22 -18.01 -3.93
CA SER A 114 -6.32 -17.13 -3.55
C SER A 114 -5.88 -15.77 -3.03
N SER A 115 -4.59 -15.46 -3.03
CA SER A 115 -4.11 -14.13 -2.65
C SER A 115 -4.58 -13.08 -3.66
N ILE A 116 -4.96 -11.92 -3.16
CA ILE A 116 -5.20 -10.75 -4.00
C ILE A 116 -4.12 -9.74 -3.68
N MET A 117 -3.38 -9.32 -4.70
CA MET A 117 -2.42 -8.24 -4.57
C MET A 117 -3.01 -6.96 -5.15
N LEU A 118 -3.01 -5.91 -4.34
CA LEU A 118 -3.42 -4.59 -4.79
C LEU A 118 -2.16 -3.82 -5.22
N VAL A 119 -2.18 -3.28 -6.44
CA VAL A 119 -1.12 -2.40 -6.94
C VAL A 119 -1.69 -1.00 -7.12
N SER A 120 -0.97 0.02 -6.67
CA SER A 120 -1.41 1.42 -6.80
C SER A 120 -0.24 2.34 -7.13
N GLY A 121 -0.55 3.60 -7.39
CA GLY A 121 0.43 4.63 -7.75
C GLY A 121 1.35 5.06 -6.61
N TYR A 122 1.78 6.30 -6.67
CA TYR A 122 2.71 6.87 -5.68
C TYR A 122 1.99 7.53 -4.52
N ASN A 123 2.68 7.60 -3.35
CA ASN A 123 2.19 8.20 -2.10
C ASN A 123 0.86 7.59 -1.62
N PHE A 124 0.78 6.24 -1.68
CA PHE A 124 -0.39 5.49 -1.24
C PHE A 124 -0.62 5.63 0.27
N GLY A 125 -1.87 5.82 0.67
CA GLY A 125 -2.26 5.93 2.08
C GLY A 125 -1.90 7.27 2.71
N THR A 126 -1.77 8.34 1.91
CA THR A 126 -1.56 9.70 2.42
C THR A 126 -2.74 10.20 3.23
N GLY A 127 -2.58 11.27 4.01
CA GLY A 127 -3.65 11.89 4.78
C GLY A 127 -3.60 11.56 6.26
N SER A 128 -4.69 11.07 6.85
CA SER A 128 -4.81 10.85 8.28
C SER A 128 -4.16 9.54 8.76
N SER A 129 -3.97 9.43 10.09
CA SER A 129 -3.35 8.26 10.73
C SER A 129 -4.34 7.10 11.00
N ARG A 130 -5.43 6.97 10.23
CA ARG A 130 -6.44 5.92 10.42
C ARG A 130 -5.86 4.53 10.23
N GLU A 131 -5.84 3.73 11.28
CA GLU A 131 -5.44 2.31 11.18
C GLU A 131 -6.42 1.49 10.34
N GLN A 132 -7.71 1.85 10.38
CA GLN A 132 -8.76 1.21 9.61
C GLN A 132 -8.50 1.23 8.09
N ALA A 133 -7.75 2.20 7.58
CA ALA A 133 -7.33 2.20 6.18
C ALA A 133 -6.47 0.98 5.82
N ALA A 134 -5.68 0.46 6.76
CA ALA A 134 -4.89 -0.75 6.57
C ALA A 134 -5.69 -2.01 6.93
N THR A 135 -6.42 -2.00 8.06
CA THR A 135 -7.17 -3.18 8.49
C THR A 135 -8.31 -3.54 7.54
N ALA A 136 -8.97 -2.57 6.92
CA ALA A 136 -10.00 -2.82 5.93
C ALA A 136 -9.48 -3.60 4.71
N LEU A 137 -8.31 -3.25 4.18
CA LEU A 137 -7.64 -4.00 3.11
C LEU A 137 -7.31 -5.44 3.55
N LYS A 138 -6.73 -5.58 4.75
CA LYS A 138 -6.42 -6.89 5.32
C LYS A 138 -7.67 -7.77 5.46
N TYR A 139 -8.74 -7.23 6.05
CA TYR A 139 -9.98 -7.98 6.25
C TYR A 139 -10.72 -8.28 4.94
N ALA A 140 -10.59 -7.43 3.94
CA ALA A 140 -11.04 -7.73 2.59
C ALA A 140 -10.27 -8.90 1.93
N GLY A 141 -9.12 -9.31 2.52
CA GLY A 141 -8.31 -10.43 2.04
C GLY A 141 -7.25 -10.01 1.03
N VAL A 142 -6.76 -8.79 1.17
CA VAL A 142 -5.58 -8.27 0.46
C VAL A 142 -4.38 -8.36 1.40
N PRO A 143 -3.55 -9.42 1.33
CA PRO A 143 -2.40 -9.59 2.21
C PRO A 143 -1.22 -8.70 1.83
N VAL A 144 -1.14 -8.29 0.57
CA VAL A 144 -0.02 -7.54 0.00
C VAL A 144 -0.52 -6.34 -0.80
N VAL A 145 0.04 -5.17 -0.49
CA VAL A 145 -0.10 -3.95 -1.29
C VAL A 145 1.26 -3.61 -1.89
N LEU A 146 1.29 -3.44 -3.21
CA LEU A 146 2.43 -2.94 -3.96
C LEU A 146 2.13 -1.52 -4.43
N ALA A 147 3.07 -0.60 -4.28
CA ALA A 147 2.87 0.78 -4.73
C ALA A 147 4.19 1.39 -5.22
N GLY A 148 4.11 2.49 -5.96
CA GLY A 148 5.28 3.27 -6.32
C GLY A 148 5.99 3.85 -5.09
N SER A 149 5.19 4.34 -4.12
CA SER A 149 5.63 4.74 -2.78
C SER A 149 4.44 4.78 -1.83
N PHE A 150 4.73 4.86 -0.52
CA PHE A 150 3.73 4.93 0.55
C PHE A 150 3.93 6.16 1.41
N SER A 151 2.83 6.64 2.02
CA SER A 151 2.91 7.50 3.19
C SER A 151 3.51 6.72 4.37
N ASP A 152 4.48 7.32 5.09
CA ASP A 152 5.15 6.66 6.22
C ASP A 152 4.19 6.26 7.33
N VAL A 153 3.18 7.10 7.60
CA VAL A 153 2.16 6.83 8.62
C VAL A 153 1.33 5.61 8.24
N PHE A 154 0.85 5.54 7.00
CA PHE A 154 0.09 4.40 6.52
C PHE A 154 0.94 3.11 6.54
N LYS A 155 2.17 3.17 6.03
CA LYS A 155 3.06 2.00 5.98
C LYS A 155 3.34 1.45 7.39
N ARG A 156 3.52 2.32 8.38
CA ARG A 156 3.70 1.92 9.78
C ARG A 156 2.44 1.24 10.33
N ASN A 157 1.27 1.84 10.13
CA ASN A 157 0.00 1.25 10.54
C ASN A 157 -0.24 -0.10 9.86
N ALA A 158 0.05 -0.21 8.57
CA ALA A 158 -0.07 -1.44 7.80
C ALA A 158 0.79 -2.58 8.38
N ILE A 159 2.07 -2.32 8.63
CA ILE A 159 3.00 -3.29 9.22
C ILE A 159 2.51 -3.71 10.61
N ASN A 160 2.14 -2.76 11.47
CA ASN A 160 1.64 -3.03 12.82
C ASN A 160 0.37 -3.90 12.81
N ASN A 161 -0.44 -3.80 11.78
CA ASN A 161 -1.64 -4.62 11.62
C ASN A 161 -1.42 -5.90 10.79
N GLY A 162 -0.17 -6.20 10.40
CA GLY A 162 0.17 -7.41 9.65
C GLY A 162 -0.23 -7.36 8.17
N LEU A 163 -0.37 -6.16 7.59
CA LEU A 163 -0.52 -5.95 6.15
C LEU A 163 0.84 -5.67 5.52
N ILE A 164 1.18 -6.40 4.46
CA ILE A 164 2.47 -6.27 3.78
C ILE A 164 2.41 -5.12 2.76
N CYS A 165 3.33 -4.15 2.89
CA CYS A 165 3.46 -3.01 1.98
C CYS A 165 4.87 -2.93 1.42
N LEU A 166 5.02 -3.13 0.10
CA LEU A 166 6.30 -3.11 -0.60
C LEU A 166 6.27 -2.13 -1.77
N GLN A 167 7.34 -1.37 -1.95
CA GLN A 167 7.48 -0.49 -3.10
C GLN A 167 7.93 -1.29 -4.31
N CYS A 168 7.29 -1.05 -5.45
CA CYS A 168 7.62 -1.67 -6.74
C CYS A 168 7.32 -0.68 -7.88
N PRO A 169 8.08 0.44 -7.98
CA PRO A 169 7.79 1.51 -8.93
C PRO A 169 7.81 1.04 -10.38
N GLU A 170 8.72 0.14 -10.75
CA GLU A 170 8.83 -0.38 -12.11
C GLU A 170 7.55 -1.13 -12.54
N LEU A 171 6.98 -1.95 -11.65
CA LEU A 171 5.68 -2.61 -11.89
C LEU A 171 4.57 -1.58 -12.06
N VAL A 172 4.52 -0.56 -11.19
CA VAL A 172 3.50 0.49 -11.24
C VAL A 172 3.56 1.27 -12.55
N ASP A 173 4.75 1.62 -13.02
CA ASP A 173 4.93 2.38 -14.26
C ASP A 173 4.58 1.53 -15.49
N ASP A 174 4.94 0.25 -15.51
CA ASP A 174 4.53 -0.69 -16.57
C ASP A 174 3.02 -0.86 -16.63
N LEU A 175 2.37 -1.11 -15.48
CA LEU A 175 0.90 -1.23 -15.42
C LEU A 175 0.20 0.08 -15.77
N THR A 176 0.78 1.23 -15.42
CA THR A 176 0.25 2.54 -15.81
C THR A 176 0.26 2.69 -17.32
N SER A 177 1.37 2.33 -17.95
CA SER A 177 1.52 2.44 -19.40
C SER A 177 0.58 1.50 -20.17
N ALA A 178 0.35 0.29 -19.63
CA ALA A 178 -0.46 -0.74 -20.27
C ALA A 178 -1.98 -0.56 -20.05
N TYR A 179 -2.39 -0.14 -18.85
CA TYR A 179 -3.78 -0.25 -18.42
C TYR A 179 -4.40 1.07 -17.94
N ALA A 180 -3.62 2.10 -17.64
CA ALA A 180 -4.19 3.38 -17.26
C ALA A 180 -4.71 4.13 -18.49
N LYS A 181 -5.87 4.83 -18.34
CA LYS A 181 -6.42 5.65 -19.39
C LYS A 181 -5.40 6.72 -19.80
N ASP A 182 -5.10 6.80 -21.10
CA ASP A 182 -4.11 7.72 -21.66
C ASP A 182 -2.69 7.58 -21.03
N GLY A 183 -2.36 6.40 -20.49
CA GLY A 183 -1.09 6.15 -19.80
C GLY A 183 -0.89 7.01 -18.54
N LYS A 184 -1.97 7.55 -17.94
CA LYS A 184 -1.89 8.45 -16.79
C LYS A 184 -2.63 7.87 -15.59
N ARG A 185 -2.04 8.04 -14.41
CA ARG A 185 -2.69 7.73 -13.14
C ARG A 185 -3.64 8.87 -12.75
N GLY A 186 -4.82 8.51 -12.29
CA GLY A 186 -5.83 9.44 -11.81
C GLY A 186 -7.26 9.01 -12.15
N ALA A 187 -8.20 9.46 -11.36
CA ALA A 187 -9.63 9.12 -11.52
C ALA A 187 -10.32 9.91 -12.66
N GLY A 188 -9.61 10.82 -13.32
CA GLY A 188 -10.19 11.74 -14.29
C GLY A 188 -10.94 11.05 -15.42
N GLY A 189 -12.27 11.31 -15.50
CA GLY A 189 -13.14 10.80 -16.54
C GLY A 189 -13.48 9.32 -16.50
N ARG A 190 -13.15 8.61 -15.41
CA ARG A 190 -13.54 7.21 -15.17
C ARG A 190 -14.84 7.12 -14.39
N GLN A 191 -15.65 6.14 -14.72
CA GLN A 191 -16.87 5.83 -13.98
C GLN A 191 -16.59 4.87 -12.82
N PRO A 192 -17.43 4.81 -11.77
CA PRO A 192 -17.38 3.73 -10.79
C PRO A 192 -17.37 2.36 -11.48
N GLY A 193 -16.47 1.46 -11.05
CA GLY A 193 -16.24 0.17 -11.72
C GLY A 193 -15.18 0.19 -12.83
N GLU A 194 -14.74 1.38 -13.27
CA GLU A 194 -13.60 1.55 -14.18
C GLU A 194 -12.35 2.08 -13.46
N LEU A 195 -12.48 2.37 -12.17
CA LEU A 195 -11.42 2.96 -11.36
C LEU A 195 -10.36 1.94 -10.96
N SER A 196 -10.74 0.67 -10.93
CA SER A 196 -9.87 -0.47 -10.62
C SER A 196 -9.80 -1.43 -11.81
N VAL A 197 -8.61 -1.88 -12.16
CA VAL A 197 -8.36 -2.77 -13.29
C VAL A 197 -7.93 -4.14 -12.77
N TRP A 198 -8.73 -5.16 -13.04
CA TRP A 198 -8.39 -6.55 -12.76
C TRP A 198 -7.62 -7.16 -13.92
N LEU A 199 -6.39 -7.62 -13.65
CA LEU A 199 -5.60 -8.37 -14.63
C LEU A 199 -6.08 -9.83 -14.63
N ARG A 200 -7.13 -10.11 -15.39
CA ARG A 200 -7.75 -11.45 -15.47
C ARG A 200 -6.99 -12.42 -16.35
N ASP A 201 -6.14 -11.90 -17.24
CA ASP A 201 -5.27 -12.62 -18.15
C ASP A 201 -3.88 -12.91 -17.58
N ALA A 202 -3.66 -12.57 -16.31
CA ALA A 202 -2.38 -12.74 -15.66
C ALA A 202 -2.51 -13.29 -14.24
N THR A 203 -1.48 -13.99 -13.81
CA THR A 203 -1.27 -14.39 -12.42
C THR A 203 -0.05 -13.64 -11.88
N VAL A 204 -0.18 -13.08 -10.69
CA VAL A 204 0.92 -12.45 -9.99
C VAL A 204 1.46 -13.38 -8.91
N SER A 205 2.77 -13.41 -8.73
CA SER A 205 3.42 -14.04 -7.59
C SER A 205 4.50 -13.13 -7.01
N LEU A 206 4.66 -13.17 -5.69
CA LEU A 206 5.70 -12.47 -4.93
C LEU A 206 6.52 -13.52 -4.17
N ASP A 207 7.79 -13.62 -4.47
CA ASP A 207 8.75 -14.38 -3.66
C ASP A 207 9.12 -13.56 -2.42
N SER A 208 8.82 -14.10 -1.25
CA SER A 208 8.99 -13.38 0.02
C SER A 208 10.45 -13.18 0.41
N SER A 209 11.36 -14.04 -0.03
CA SER A 209 12.78 -13.98 0.32
C SER A 209 13.55 -12.98 -0.52
N THR A 210 13.25 -12.93 -1.81
CA THR A 210 13.95 -12.06 -2.77
C THR A 210 13.24 -10.76 -3.06
N GLY A 211 11.91 -10.68 -2.77
CA GLY A 211 11.06 -9.57 -3.18
C GLY A 211 10.80 -9.52 -4.69
N THR A 212 11.00 -10.65 -5.38
CA THR A 212 10.73 -10.74 -6.81
C THR A 212 9.23 -10.87 -7.04
N VAL A 213 8.67 -9.92 -7.78
CA VAL A 213 7.29 -9.98 -8.26
C VAL A 213 7.31 -10.49 -9.69
N THR A 214 6.63 -11.59 -9.93
CA THR A 214 6.50 -12.19 -11.27
C THR A 214 5.05 -12.02 -11.74
N LEU A 215 4.88 -11.44 -12.91
CA LEU A 215 3.61 -11.33 -13.61
C LEU A 215 3.65 -12.29 -14.80
N LEU A 216 2.84 -13.34 -14.75
CA LEU A 216 2.72 -14.36 -15.79
C LEU A 216 1.38 -14.21 -16.51
N HIS A 217 1.42 -13.82 -17.77
CA HIS A 217 0.25 -13.70 -18.63
C HIS A 217 -0.19 -15.06 -19.19
N SER A 218 -1.45 -15.15 -19.58
CA SER A 218 -2.05 -16.37 -20.14
C SER A 218 -1.44 -16.80 -21.49
N ASP A 219 -0.79 -15.89 -22.21
CA ASP A 219 -0.04 -16.16 -23.44
C ASP A 219 1.37 -16.73 -23.19
N GLY A 220 1.75 -16.89 -21.91
CA GLY A 220 3.07 -17.36 -21.50
C GLY A 220 4.12 -16.24 -21.35
N THR A 221 3.77 -14.99 -21.60
CA THR A 221 4.67 -13.86 -21.38
C THR A 221 4.90 -13.67 -19.89
N GLU A 222 6.17 -13.59 -19.47
CA GLU A 222 6.58 -13.39 -18.09
C GLU A 222 7.34 -12.08 -17.96
N LYS A 223 6.96 -11.27 -16.95
CA LYS A 223 7.70 -10.09 -16.52
C LYS A 223 8.06 -10.19 -15.06
N ARG A 224 9.27 -9.77 -14.71
CA ARG A 224 9.79 -9.78 -13.34
C ARG A 224 10.20 -8.40 -12.89
N TYR A 225 9.87 -8.10 -11.64
CA TYR A 225 10.17 -6.83 -10.97
C TYR A 225 10.77 -7.12 -9.60
N THR A 226 11.50 -6.18 -9.03
CA THR A 226 12.06 -6.31 -7.68
C THR A 226 11.49 -5.25 -6.77
N THR A 227 11.02 -5.66 -5.59
CA THR A 227 10.52 -4.73 -4.57
C THR A 227 11.65 -3.98 -3.87
N ARG A 228 11.29 -2.87 -3.24
CA ARG A 228 12.19 -2.07 -2.39
C ARG A 228 11.63 -1.97 -0.97
N PRO A 229 12.31 -2.53 0.04
CA PRO A 229 13.51 -3.37 -0.04
C PRO A 229 13.26 -4.70 -0.76
N ALA A 230 14.34 -5.32 -1.23
CA ALA A 230 14.30 -6.68 -1.77
C ALA A 230 14.04 -7.66 -0.63
N GLY A 231 12.98 -8.46 -0.78
CA GLY A 231 12.55 -9.40 0.25
C GLY A 231 11.79 -8.77 1.43
N ILE A 232 11.17 -9.61 2.22
CA ILE A 232 10.34 -9.20 3.36
C ILE A 232 11.14 -9.37 4.66
N GLY A 233 11.45 -8.24 5.31
CA GLY A 233 12.25 -8.22 6.53
C GLY A 233 11.56 -8.88 7.72
N ARG A 234 12.36 -9.36 8.69
CA ARG A 234 11.91 -10.15 9.84
C ARG A 234 10.76 -9.49 10.62
N SER A 235 10.83 -8.20 10.89
CA SER A 235 9.78 -7.49 11.64
C SER A 235 8.41 -7.55 10.94
N ILE A 236 8.39 -7.48 9.60
CA ILE A 236 7.13 -7.58 8.82
C ILE A 236 6.60 -9.03 8.90
N GLN A 237 7.49 -10.01 8.79
CA GLN A 237 7.13 -11.42 8.93
C GLN A 237 6.50 -11.70 10.30
N ASP A 238 7.13 -11.23 11.39
CA ASP A 238 6.65 -11.42 12.75
C ASP A 238 5.26 -10.82 12.95
N MET A 239 5.02 -9.60 12.45
CA MET A 239 3.71 -8.95 12.54
C MET A 239 2.65 -9.69 11.72
N TYR A 240 3.01 -10.16 10.52
CA TYR A 240 2.10 -10.92 9.66
C TYR A 240 1.69 -12.25 10.31
N VAL A 241 2.66 -13.03 10.78
CA VAL A 241 2.44 -14.35 11.41
C VAL A 241 1.63 -14.22 12.69
N ALA A 242 1.90 -13.22 13.50
CA ALA A 242 1.14 -12.96 14.73
C ALA A 242 -0.27 -12.41 14.46
N GLY A 243 -0.54 -11.92 13.26
CA GLY A 243 -1.80 -11.25 12.93
C GLY A 243 -1.87 -9.78 13.34
N GLY A 244 -0.76 -9.18 13.73
CA GLY A 244 -0.58 -7.78 14.11
C GLY A 244 0.17 -7.62 15.42
N MET A 245 0.53 -6.36 15.73
CA MET A 245 1.36 -6.02 16.89
C MET A 245 0.71 -6.38 18.22
N GLU A 246 -0.61 -6.19 18.36
CA GLU A 246 -1.32 -6.51 19.59
C GLU A 246 -1.17 -8.00 19.93
N SER A 247 -1.51 -8.87 18.99
CA SER A 247 -1.34 -10.32 19.17
C SER A 247 0.12 -10.73 19.35
N TRP A 248 1.04 -10.05 18.65
CA TRP A 248 2.47 -10.28 18.78
C TRP A 248 2.98 -9.98 20.19
N VAL A 249 2.50 -8.90 20.81
CA VAL A 249 2.83 -8.55 22.21
C VAL A 249 2.20 -9.54 23.17
N GLN A 250 0.90 -9.87 23.00
CA GLN A 250 0.20 -10.83 23.87
C GLN A 250 0.86 -12.21 23.92
N GLN A 251 1.45 -12.67 22.83
CA GLN A 251 2.18 -13.95 22.77
C GLN A 251 3.52 -13.95 23.51
N ARG A 252 4.00 -12.79 23.96
CA ARG A 252 5.32 -12.61 24.61
C ARG A 252 5.22 -12.13 26.07
N LEU A 253 4.02 -11.87 26.56
CA LEU A 253 3.70 -11.60 27.97
C LEU A 253 3.37 -12.89 28.72
#